data_f24609f90be3ed8f7ab13c0d8c1797e6
#
_entry.id   f24609f90be3ed8f7ab13c0d8c1797e6
#
_cell.length_a   1.000
_cell.length_b   1.000
_cell.length_c   1.000
_cell.angle_alpha   90.00
_cell.angle_beta   90.00
_cell.angle_gamma   90.00
#
_symmetry.space_group_name_H-M   'P 1'
#
loop_
_entity.id
_entity.type
_entity.pdbx_description
1 polymer ?
#
loop_
_entity_poly.entity_id
_entity_poly.type
_entity_poly.pdbx_seq_one_letter_code
_entity_poly.pdbx_strand_id
1 'polypeptide(L)'
;MLIRKAEAKWKGNLVQGSGRLTVGSGAIDVPYSFKSRLEDGQSATNPEELLGAAHAGCFTMALAAQLSGAGFTPSELDTVAKVSFEKIGDNFQITRIELETSADVPSVDETTFQALAADAKKNCPVSKALAATEITLKATLRNADEAQTLTEVAVGKD
;
A
#
# COMPACT_ATOMS: atom_id res chain seq x y z
N MET A 1 -23.03 -7.85 9.73
CA MET A 1 -21.91 -8.34 8.90
C MET A 1 -21.91 -7.57 7.60
N LEU A 2 -20.75 -7.03 7.16
CA LEU A 2 -20.62 -6.34 5.88
C LEU A 2 -19.89 -7.26 4.90
N ILE A 3 -20.46 -7.46 3.71
CA ILE A 3 -19.87 -8.26 2.63
C ILE A 3 -19.47 -7.32 1.49
N ARG A 4 -18.25 -7.45 0.97
CA ARG A 4 -17.74 -6.77 -0.21
C ARG A 4 -17.47 -7.80 -1.29
N LYS A 5 -17.86 -7.50 -2.53
CA LYS A 5 -17.75 -8.42 -3.67
C LYS A 5 -16.75 -7.91 -4.68
N ALA A 6 -16.02 -8.81 -5.26
CA ALA A 6 -15.22 -8.59 -6.47
C ALA A 6 -15.42 -9.81 -7.39
N GLU A 7 -15.28 -9.60 -8.68
CA GLU A 7 -15.45 -10.62 -9.70
C GLU A 7 -14.24 -10.65 -10.63
N ALA A 8 -13.88 -11.83 -11.07
CA ALA A 8 -12.88 -12.05 -12.11
C ALA A 8 -13.49 -12.87 -13.24
N LYS A 9 -13.29 -12.44 -14.47
CA LYS A 9 -13.63 -13.17 -15.69
C LYS A 9 -12.35 -13.46 -16.46
N TRP A 10 -12.27 -14.64 -17.07
CA TRP A 10 -11.14 -15.05 -17.90
C TRP A 10 -11.62 -15.71 -19.17
N LYS A 11 -10.93 -15.46 -20.30
CA LYS A 11 -11.18 -16.08 -21.59
C LYS A 11 -9.85 -16.55 -22.21
N GLY A 12 -9.83 -17.76 -22.71
CA GLY A 12 -8.68 -18.36 -23.38
C GLY A 12 -7.76 -19.14 -22.43
N ASN A 13 -6.63 -19.62 -22.98
CA ASN A 13 -5.60 -20.30 -22.21
C ASN A 13 -4.80 -19.30 -21.34
N LEU A 14 -3.92 -19.81 -20.47
CA LEU A 14 -3.18 -18.95 -19.54
C LEU A 14 -2.30 -17.92 -20.26
N VAL A 15 -1.59 -18.32 -21.29
CA VAL A 15 -0.56 -17.49 -21.93
C VAL A 15 -1.15 -16.44 -22.89
N GLN A 16 -2.17 -16.82 -23.67
CA GLN A 16 -2.77 -16.00 -24.71
C GLN A 16 -4.11 -15.38 -24.27
N GLY A 17 -4.65 -15.86 -23.16
CA GLY A 17 -5.93 -15.38 -22.64
C GLY A 17 -5.80 -14.03 -21.97
N SER A 18 -6.97 -13.47 -21.67
CA SER A 18 -7.10 -12.20 -20.95
C SER A 18 -8.36 -12.20 -20.09
N GLY A 19 -8.39 -11.35 -19.09
CA GLY A 19 -9.52 -11.23 -18.19
C GLY A 19 -9.86 -9.80 -17.80
N ARG A 20 -10.89 -9.67 -16.99
CA ARG A 20 -11.31 -8.43 -16.34
C ARG A 20 -11.56 -8.67 -14.87
N LEU A 21 -11.16 -7.71 -14.08
CA LEU A 21 -11.42 -7.64 -12.64
C LEU A 21 -12.35 -6.47 -12.36
N THR A 22 -13.42 -6.72 -11.63
CA THR A 22 -14.40 -5.71 -11.24
C THR A 22 -14.67 -5.78 -9.75
N VAL A 23 -14.99 -4.64 -9.15
CA VAL A 23 -15.45 -4.58 -7.75
C VAL A 23 -16.91 -4.19 -7.69
N GLY A 24 -17.61 -4.64 -6.64
CA GLY A 24 -19.05 -4.46 -6.51
C GLY A 24 -19.54 -3.00 -6.44
N SER A 25 -18.64 -2.06 -6.09
CA SER A 25 -18.94 -0.62 -6.14
C SER A 25 -18.86 -0.02 -7.56
N GLY A 26 -18.30 -0.75 -8.52
CA GLY A 26 -17.98 -0.23 -9.85
C GLY A 26 -16.76 0.68 -9.92
N ALA A 27 -16.07 0.93 -8.81
CA ALA A 27 -14.91 1.82 -8.76
C ALA A 27 -13.68 1.25 -9.49
N ILE A 28 -13.61 -0.07 -9.68
CA ILE A 28 -12.56 -0.76 -10.42
C ILE A 28 -13.22 -1.66 -11.46
N ASP A 29 -12.83 -1.48 -12.71
CA ASP A 29 -13.16 -2.35 -13.85
C ASP A 29 -11.99 -2.31 -14.83
N VAL A 30 -11.08 -3.27 -14.68
CA VAL A 30 -9.75 -3.23 -15.32
C VAL A 30 -9.40 -4.56 -15.98
N PRO A 31 -8.63 -4.53 -17.09
CA PRO A 31 -8.10 -5.75 -17.70
C PRO A 31 -6.96 -6.33 -16.88
N TYR A 32 -6.78 -7.65 -16.96
CA TYR A 32 -5.60 -8.35 -16.46
C TYR A 32 -5.22 -9.51 -17.37
N SER A 33 -3.94 -9.92 -17.32
CA SER A 33 -3.42 -11.01 -18.13
C SER A 33 -2.26 -11.71 -17.41
N PHE A 34 -1.87 -12.88 -17.92
CA PHE A 34 -0.65 -13.54 -17.42
C PHE A 34 0.60 -12.72 -17.76
N LYS A 35 0.60 -12.05 -18.91
CA LYS A 35 1.69 -11.17 -19.34
C LYS A 35 1.85 -9.97 -18.38
N SER A 36 0.77 -9.29 -18.00
CA SER A 36 0.81 -8.16 -17.06
C SER A 36 1.24 -8.55 -15.65
N ARG A 37 1.27 -9.84 -15.34
CA ARG A 37 1.76 -10.38 -14.07
C ARG A 37 3.26 -10.60 -14.05
N LEU A 38 3.90 -10.81 -15.21
CA LEU A 38 5.30 -11.18 -15.34
C LEU A 38 6.17 -10.09 -15.97
N GLU A 39 5.58 -9.12 -16.64
CA GLU A 39 6.29 -8.08 -17.40
C GLU A 39 5.83 -6.69 -16.97
N ASP A 40 6.79 -5.80 -16.76
CA ASP A 40 6.53 -4.39 -16.49
C ASP A 40 6.01 -3.62 -17.73
N GLY A 41 5.40 -2.45 -17.49
CA GLY A 41 4.99 -1.53 -18.56
C GLY A 41 3.75 -1.97 -19.34
N GLN A 42 3.00 -2.96 -18.85
CA GLN A 42 1.72 -3.36 -19.43
C GLN A 42 0.61 -2.37 -19.04
N SER A 43 -0.36 -2.15 -19.93
CA SER A 43 -1.55 -1.33 -19.65
C SER A 43 -2.65 -2.06 -18.87
N ALA A 44 -2.38 -3.28 -18.43
CA ALA A 44 -3.27 -4.13 -17.64
C ALA A 44 -2.71 -4.31 -16.24
N THR A 45 -3.59 -4.47 -15.25
CA THR A 45 -3.20 -4.74 -13.87
C THR A 45 -2.88 -6.22 -13.65
N ASN A 46 -2.50 -6.56 -12.43
CA ASN A 46 -2.27 -7.92 -11.96
C ASN A 46 -2.75 -8.10 -10.52
N PRO A 47 -2.92 -9.34 -10.04
CA PRO A 47 -3.39 -9.62 -8.69
C PRO A 47 -2.47 -9.03 -7.60
N GLU A 48 -1.16 -8.99 -7.84
CA GLU A 48 -0.18 -8.50 -6.87
C GLU A 48 -0.29 -6.99 -6.66
N GLU A 49 -0.52 -6.21 -7.72
CA GLU A 49 -0.81 -4.77 -7.62
C GLU A 49 -2.09 -4.49 -6.86
N LEU A 50 -3.15 -5.25 -7.12
CA LEU A 50 -4.43 -5.08 -6.42
C LEU A 50 -4.32 -5.46 -4.95
N LEU A 51 -3.54 -6.50 -4.62
CA LEU A 51 -3.24 -6.87 -3.26
C LEU A 51 -2.44 -5.77 -2.55
N GLY A 52 -1.45 -5.21 -3.24
CA GLY A 52 -0.67 -4.06 -2.77
C GLY A 52 -1.53 -2.84 -2.51
N ALA A 53 -2.42 -2.50 -3.44
CA ALA A 53 -3.35 -1.38 -3.29
C ALA A 53 -4.29 -1.56 -2.08
N ALA A 54 -4.86 -2.76 -1.91
CA ALA A 54 -5.70 -3.09 -0.76
C ALA A 54 -4.93 -3.00 0.55
N HIS A 55 -3.68 -3.49 0.58
CA HIS A 55 -2.83 -3.47 1.78
C HIS A 55 -2.38 -2.06 2.14
N ALA A 56 -1.90 -1.28 1.16
CA ALA A 56 -1.53 0.12 1.36
C ALA A 56 -2.71 0.93 1.89
N GLY A 57 -3.88 0.84 1.26
CA GLY A 57 -5.08 1.57 1.68
C GLY A 57 -5.54 1.18 3.09
N CYS A 58 -5.57 -0.12 3.41
CA CYS A 58 -5.97 -0.61 4.72
C CYS A 58 -5.00 -0.17 5.83
N PHE A 59 -3.68 -0.26 5.57
CA PHE A 59 -2.65 0.19 6.51
C PHE A 59 -2.72 1.70 6.75
N THR A 60 -2.85 2.52 5.68
CA THR A 60 -2.98 3.98 5.78
C THR A 60 -4.18 4.37 6.64
N MET A 61 -5.34 3.74 6.43
CA MET A 61 -6.52 3.98 7.27
C MET A 61 -6.28 3.54 8.73
N ALA A 62 -5.60 2.42 8.96
CA ALA A 62 -5.25 1.97 10.30
C ALA A 62 -4.30 2.96 11.01
N LEU A 63 -3.31 3.50 10.29
CA LEU A 63 -2.39 4.52 10.81
C LEU A 63 -3.14 5.82 11.13
N ALA A 64 -4.01 6.30 10.23
CA ALA A 64 -4.85 7.46 10.49
C ALA A 64 -5.72 7.27 11.76
N ALA A 65 -6.29 6.08 11.95
CA ALA A 65 -7.07 5.76 13.14
C ALA A 65 -6.22 5.76 14.43
N GLN A 66 -5.00 5.21 14.40
CA GLN A 66 -4.09 5.22 15.55
C GLN A 66 -3.67 6.64 15.92
N LEU A 67 -3.27 7.44 14.92
CA LEU A 67 -2.91 8.84 15.13
C LEU A 67 -4.07 9.65 15.70
N SER A 68 -5.26 9.55 15.11
CA SER A 68 -6.45 10.25 15.58
C SER A 68 -6.86 9.83 16.99
N GLY A 69 -6.75 8.54 17.32
CA GLY A 69 -7.00 8.00 18.66
C GLY A 69 -6.03 8.52 19.72
N ALA A 70 -4.81 8.86 19.32
CA ALA A 70 -3.79 9.48 20.15
C ALA A 70 -3.87 11.03 20.18
N GLY A 71 -4.84 11.63 19.50
CA GLY A 71 -5.06 13.09 19.48
C GLY A 71 -4.29 13.84 18.39
N PHE A 72 -3.66 13.13 17.45
CA PHE A 72 -2.94 13.75 16.34
C PHE A 72 -3.78 13.72 15.07
N THR A 73 -3.76 14.80 14.29
CA THR A 73 -4.40 14.87 12.98
C THR A 73 -3.33 14.91 11.89
N PRO A 74 -3.16 13.83 11.11
CA PRO A 74 -2.21 13.86 10.01
C PRO A 74 -2.67 14.84 8.92
N SER A 75 -1.74 15.63 8.39
CA SER A 75 -1.96 16.46 7.20
C SER A 75 -1.94 15.60 5.94
N GLU A 76 -1.05 14.61 5.91
CA GLU A 76 -0.88 13.69 4.79
C GLU A 76 -0.27 12.37 5.23
N LEU A 77 -0.75 11.29 4.66
CA LEU A 77 -0.20 9.93 4.80
C LEU A 77 -0.07 9.30 3.42
N ASP A 78 1.15 9.00 3.01
CA ASP A 78 1.45 8.29 1.77
C ASP A 78 1.99 6.90 2.09
N THR A 79 1.40 5.87 1.51
CA THR A 79 1.88 4.50 1.70
C THR A 79 2.04 3.78 0.37
N VAL A 80 3.19 3.18 0.18
CA VAL A 80 3.49 2.24 -0.90
C VAL A 80 3.58 0.83 -0.33
N ALA A 81 2.91 -0.13 -0.95
CA ALA A 81 3.09 -1.54 -0.68
C ALA A 81 3.80 -2.20 -1.87
N LYS A 82 4.96 -2.80 -1.62
CA LYS A 82 5.72 -3.57 -2.59
C LYS A 82 5.47 -5.05 -2.34
N VAL A 83 4.87 -5.73 -3.30
CA VAL A 83 4.52 -7.16 -3.23
C VAL A 83 5.52 -7.94 -4.06
N SER A 84 6.38 -8.72 -3.40
CA SER A 84 7.35 -9.58 -4.07
C SER A 84 6.69 -10.85 -4.56
N PHE A 85 6.73 -11.07 -5.87
CA PHE A 85 6.20 -12.23 -6.56
C PHE A 85 7.34 -12.97 -7.25
N GLU A 86 7.65 -14.18 -6.80
CA GLU A 86 8.86 -14.88 -7.18
C GLU A 86 8.55 -16.32 -7.59
N LYS A 87 9.34 -16.84 -8.53
CA LYS A 87 9.32 -18.25 -8.90
C LYS A 87 10.23 -19.03 -7.94
N ILE A 88 9.65 -19.94 -7.17
CA ILE A 88 10.36 -20.82 -6.25
C ILE A 88 10.13 -22.27 -6.71
N GLY A 89 11.18 -22.89 -7.23
CA GLY A 89 11.06 -24.18 -7.90
C GLY A 89 10.14 -24.05 -9.13
N ASP A 90 9.10 -24.87 -9.18
CA ASP A 90 8.12 -24.85 -10.28
C ASP A 90 6.89 -23.96 -10.01
N ASN A 91 6.82 -23.32 -8.84
CA ASN A 91 5.66 -22.54 -8.43
C ASN A 91 5.99 -21.07 -8.26
N PHE A 92 4.97 -20.21 -8.46
CA PHE A 92 5.04 -18.79 -8.13
C PHE A 92 4.46 -18.54 -6.75
N GLN A 93 5.10 -17.66 -5.97
CA GLN A 93 4.68 -17.31 -4.62
C GLN A 93 4.85 -15.83 -4.37
N ILE A 94 3.97 -15.28 -3.53
CA ILE A 94 4.18 -13.99 -2.88
C ILE A 94 5.04 -14.27 -1.65
N THR A 95 6.28 -13.79 -1.68
CA THR A 95 7.27 -14.10 -0.65
C THR A 95 7.37 -13.05 0.43
N ARG A 96 7.12 -11.78 0.07
CA ARG A 96 7.23 -10.65 0.99
C ARG A 96 6.33 -9.50 0.57
N ILE A 97 5.90 -8.72 1.55
CA ILE A 97 5.24 -7.42 1.34
C ILE A 97 5.99 -6.39 2.16
N GLU A 98 6.44 -5.32 1.52
CA GLU A 98 7.11 -4.20 2.16
C GLU A 98 6.18 -2.99 2.14
N LEU A 99 5.78 -2.52 3.33
CA LEU A 99 5.04 -1.28 3.51
C LEU A 99 6.03 -0.15 3.77
N GLU A 100 6.02 0.87 2.92
CA GLU A 100 6.76 2.10 3.11
C GLU A 100 5.75 3.24 3.27
N THR A 101 5.73 3.89 4.42
CA THR A 101 4.86 5.04 4.66
C THR A 101 5.65 6.29 4.97
N SER A 102 5.19 7.41 4.45
CA SER A 102 5.70 8.76 4.70
C SER A 102 4.55 9.61 5.20
N ALA A 103 4.70 10.26 6.34
CA ALA A 103 3.64 10.95 7.04
C ALA A 103 4.03 12.38 7.40
N ASP A 104 3.12 13.30 7.17
CA ASP A 104 3.15 14.66 7.73
C ASP A 104 2.11 14.73 8.84
N VAL A 105 2.60 14.81 10.09
CA VAL A 105 1.75 14.78 11.29
C VAL A 105 2.23 15.85 12.27
N PRO A 106 1.55 17.00 12.33
CA PRO A 106 1.92 18.07 13.25
C PRO A 106 1.95 17.60 14.71
N SER A 107 2.94 18.08 15.45
CA SER A 107 3.06 17.92 16.91
C SER A 107 3.29 16.50 17.43
N VAL A 108 3.46 15.50 16.58
CA VAL A 108 3.86 14.15 17.01
C VAL A 108 5.38 14.05 17.04
N ASP A 109 5.93 13.43 18.08
CA ASP A 109 7.35 13.07 18.13
C ASP A 109 7.62 11.74 17.41
N GLU A 110 8.87 11.53 16.98
CA GLU A 110 9.29 10.35 16.22
C GLU A 110 9.02 9.04 16.97
N THR A 111 9.29 8.99 18.27
CA THR A 111 9.09 7.77 19.07
C THR A 111 7.61 7.37 19.12
N THR A 112 6.75 8.34 19.38
CA THR A 112 5.28 8.15 19.37
C THR A 112 4.79 7.74 17.99
N PHE A 113 5.26 8.40 16.95
CA PHE A 113 4.89 8.06 15.56
C PHE A 113 5.27 6.62 15.21
N GLN A 114 6.48 6.19 15.51
CA GLN A 114 6.95 4.82 15.23
C GLN A 114 6.11 3.77 15.99
N ALA A 115 5.77 4.03 17.25
CA ALA A 115 4.92 3.14 18.04
C ALA A 115 3.52 3.01 17.42
N LEU A 116 2.89 4.12 17.02
CA LEU A 116 1.57 4.14 16.38
C LEU A 116 1.59 3.46 15.01
N ALA A 117 2.66 3.62 14.23
CA ALA A 117 2.82 2.95 12.95
C ALA A 117 2.99 1.42 13.11
N ALA A 118 3.74 0.98 14.10
CA ALA A 118 3.88 -0.44 14.43
C ALA A 118 2.53 -1.06 14.86
N ASP A 119 1.76 -0.36 15.69
CA ASP A 119 0.42 -0.78 16.11
C ASP A 119 -0.56 -0.79 14.93
N ALA A 120 -0.49 0.17 14.03
CA ALA A 120 -1.28 0.19 12.81
C ALA A 120 -1.01 -1.05 11.94
N LYS A 121 0.26 -1.42 11.73
CA LYS A 121 0.63 -2.65 11.00
C LYS A 121 0.06 -3.88 11.67
N LYS A 122 0.23 -4.01 13.00
CA LYS A 122 -0.25 -5.15 13.80
C LYS A 122 -1.78 -5.29 13.75
N ASN A 123 -2.50 -4.18 13.74
CA ASN A 123 -3.97 -4.15 13.82
C ASN A 123 -4.66 -4.05 12.46
N CYS A 124 -3.94 -3.73 11.38
CA CYS A 124 -4.48 -3.70 10.02
C CYS A 124 -5.13 -5.05 9.64
N PRO A 125 -6.44 -5.07 9.28
CA PRO A 125 -7.13 -6.30 8.90
C PRO A 125 -6.47 -7.05 7.73
N VAL A 126 -5.94 -6.34 6.74
CA VAL A 126 -5.24 -6.95 5.60
C VAL A 126 -3.90 -7.55 6.04
N SER A 127 -3.12 -6.85 6.89
CA SER A 127 -1.89 -7.43 7.46
C SER A 127 -2.17 -8.72 8.23
N LYS A 128 -3.25 -8.76 9.00
CA LYS A 128 -3.68 -9.97 9.72
C LYS A 128 -4.06 -11.11 8.77
N ALA A 129 -4.81 -10.80 7.71
CA ALA A 129 -5.21 -11.78 6.69
C ALA A 129 -4.00 -12.36 5.93
N LEU A 130 -2.95 -11.56 5.75
CA LEU A 130 -1.73 -11.93 5.03
C LEU A 130 -0.58 -12.37 5.96
N ALA A 131 -0.86 -12.71 7.21
CA ALA A 131 0.15 -13.00 8.24
C ALA A 131 1.06 -14.21 7.94
N ALA A 132 0.70 -15.06 6.97
CA ALA A 132 1.55 -16.15 6.48
C ALA A 132 2.69 -15.67 5.56
N THR A 133 2.63 -14.42 5.10
CA THR A 133 3.65 -13.75 4.29
C THR A 133 4.47 -12.83 5.19
N GLU A 134 5.78 -12.70 4.94
CA GLU A 134 6.59 -11.71 5.63
C GLU A 134 6.11 -10.30 5.27
N ILE A 135 5.77 -9.48 6.29
CA ILE A 135 5.34 -8.10 6.12
C ILE A 135 6.31 -7.19 6.91
N THR A 136 7.07 -6.37 6.20
CA THR A 136 7.94 -5.35 6.80
C THR A 136 7.29 -3.98 6.77
N LEU A 137 7.75 -3.06 7.62
CA LEU A 137 7.28 -1.68 7.67
C LEU A 137 8.47 -0.73 7.81
N LYS A 138 8.54 0.25 6.93
CA LYS A 138 9.38 1.44 7.07
C LYS A 138 8.46 2.65 7.17
N ALA A 139 8.43 3.30 8.33
CA ALA A 139 7.64 4.50 8.57
C ALA A 139 8.58 5.71 8.71
N THR A 140 8.30 6.78 7.99
CA THR A 140 9.07 8.02 7.98
C THR A 140 8.15 9.17 8.36
N LEU A 141 8.50 9.90 9.41
CA LEU A 141 7.83 11.13 9.79
C LEU A 141 8.49 12.30 9.04
N ARG A 142 7.70 13.05 8.28
CA ARG A 142 8.12 14.31 7.65
C ARG A 142 7.69 15.45 8.58
N ASN A 143 8.65 16.16 9.15
CA ASN A 143 8.33 17.35 9.91
C ASN A 143 8.20 18.55 8.97
N ALA A 144 7.09 19.29 9.05
CA ALA A 144 6.83 20.46 8.22
C ALA A 144 7.91 21.56 8.38
N ASP A 145 8.64 21.58 9.49
CA ASP A 145 9.71 22.56 9.78
C ASP A 145 10.96 22.37 8.90
N GLU A 146 11.25 21.16 8.41
CA GLU A 146 12.39 20.95 7.49
C GLU A 146 12.11 21.46 6.07
N ALA A 147 10.85 21.45 5.63
CA ALA A 147 10.46 21.95 4.31
C ALA A 147 10.50 23.49 4.23
N GLN A 148 10.26 24.20 5.32
CA GLN A 148 10.35 25.67 5.39
C GLN A 148 11.79 26.15 5.42
N THR A 149 12.70 25.45 6.09
CA THR A 149 14.12 25.82 6.16
C THR A 149 14.83 25.78 4.81
N LEU A 150 14.42 24.86 3.93
CA LEU A 150 14.99 24.76 2.57
C LEU A 150 14.49 25.86 1.63
N THR A 151 13.31 26.42 1.88
CA THR A 151 12.72 27.50 1.07
C THR A 151 13.29 28.87 1.47
N GLU A 152 13.61 29.10 2.75
CA GLU A 152 14.20 30.37 3.22
C GLU A 152 15.68 30.52 2.83
N VAL A 153 16.43 29.44 2.72
CA VAL A 153 17.84 29.50 2.27
C VAL A 153 17.96 29.78 0.77
N ALA A 154 16.93 29.54 -0.03
CA ALA A 154 16.94 29.79 -1.48
C ALA A 154 16.59 31.24 -1.87
N VAL A 155 16.07 32.08 -0.97
CA VAL A 155 15.61 33.47 -1.26
C VAL A 155 16.61 34.52 -0.76
N GLY A 156 17.70 34.16 -0.12
CA GLY A 156 18.65 35.09 0.52
C GLY A 156 19.97 35.28 -0.22
N LYS A 157 20.00 35.40 -1.58
CA LYS A 157 21.17 35.90 -2.33
C LYS A 157 20.71 36.62 -3.59
N ASP A 158 20.50 37.91 -3.44
CA ASP A 158 20.74 38.94 -4.44
C ASP A 158 21.33 40.17 -3.72
#